data_f0cf5210cd52c4e79a2255f7a1e3be38
#
_entry.id   f0cf5210cd52c4e79a2255f7a1e3be38
#
_cell.length_a   1.000
_cell.length_b   1.000
_cell.length_c   1.000
_cell.angle_alpha   90.00
_cell.angle_beta   90.00
_cell.angle_gamma   90.00
#
_symmetry.space_group_name_H-M   'P 1'
#
loop_
_entity.id
_entity.type
_entity.pdbx_description
1 polymer ?
#
loop_
_entity_poly.entity_id
_entity_poly.type
_entity_poly.pdbx_seq_one_letter_code
_entity_poly.pdbx_strand_id
1 'polypeptide(L)'
;MSYGANLWLFLTLLFGIIIVPGMDMLFVLANALTGGRRAGLAATAGIMAGGAAHTVFGAIGVSLMSTMPPQVVATLLYAGAAYMMWIGMTLLRNSIAIETVEGARARPLRVAFRQGALTCLLNPKAYIFILAVYPQFLLPAYGPIYGQAVIMGVMTVLMQLAVYGGLAVAAGRARNLLVSHPRITGLIGRGAGALFIVVAVATALR
;
A
#
# COMPACT_ATOMS: atom_id res chain seq x y z
N MET A 1 10.33 11.57 18.65
CA MET A 1 9.36 12.00 17.64
C MET A 1 7.98 12.02 18.28
N SER A 2 7.12 13.01 18.04
CA SER A 2 5.76 13.02 18.58
C SER A 2 4.89 11.97 17.85
N TYR A 3 3.79 11.50 18.50
CA TYR A 3 2.87 10.56 17.86
C TYR A 3 2.26 11.12 16.56
N GLY A 4 1.90 12.42 16.55
CA GLY A 4 1.43 13.06 15.34
C GLY A 4 2.44 13.04 14.18
N ALA A 5 3.72 13.31 14.46
CA ALA A 5 4.78 13.22 13.46
C ALA A 5 4.97 11.78 12.95
N ASN A 6 4.82 10.77 13.83
CA ASN A 6 4.84 9.36 13.45
C ASN A 6 3.71 9.01 12.47
N LEU A 7 2.47 9.46 12.76
CA LEU A 7 1.32 9.25 11.88
C LEU A 7 1.46 9.97 10.54
N TRP A 8 2.01 11.20 10.52
CA TRP A 8 2.27 11.91 9.27
C TRP A 8 3.30 11.20 8.40
N LEU A 9 4.37 10.68 9.00
CA LEU A 9 5.36 9.90 8.26
C LEU A 9 4.77 8.59 7.72
N PHE A 10 3.97 7.90 8.54
CA PHE A 10 3.23 6.72 8.09
C PHE A 10 2.31 7.05 6.90
N LEU A 11 1.52 8.13 6.99
CA LEU A 11 0.61 8.56 5.92
C LEU A 11 1.36 8.86 4.62
N THR A 12 2.53 9.47 4.72
CA THR A 12 3.38 9.79 3.56
C THR A 12 3.93 8.52 2.89
N LEU A 13 4.40 7.56 3.68
CA LEU A 13 4.84 6.25 3.16
C LEU A 13 3.68 5.47 2.55
N LEU A 14 2.53 5.49 3.22
CA LEU A 14 1.32 4.84 2.76
C LEU A 14 0.85 5.43 1.42
N PHE A 15 0.84 6.75 1.29
CA PHE A 15 0.57 7.42 0.01
C PHE A 15 1.57 6.98 -1.06
N GLY A 16 2.87 6.99 -0.73
CA GLY A 16 3.93 6.57 -1.64
C GLY A 16 3.72 5.16 -2.18
N ILE A 17 3.38 4.18 -1.33
CA ILE A 17 3.18 2.80 -1.77
C ILE A 17 1.86 2.63 -2.55
N ILE A 18 0.80 3.33 -2.16
CA ILE A 18 -0.52 3.20 -2.80
C ILE A 18 -0.53 3.86 -4.17
N ILE A 19 0.11 5.02 -4.34
CA ILE A 19 0.12 5.76 -5.61
C ILE A 19 1.00 5.08 -6.69
N VAL A 20 1.97 4.25 -6.28
CA VAL A 20 2.78 3.47 -7.22
C VAL A 20 1.89 2.43 -7.90
N PRO A 21 1.80 2.44 -9.24
CA PRO A 21 1.02 1.46 -9.97
C PRO A 21 1.41 0.02 -9.63
N GLY A 22 0.41 -0.82 -9.42
CA GLY A 22 0.56 -2.23 -9.06
C GLY A 22 -0.76 -2.97 -9.20
N MET A 23 -0.81 -4.22 -8.74
CA MET A 23 -1.95 -5.13 -8.92
C MET A 23 -3.29 -4.50 -8.50
N ASP A 24 -3.35 -3.84 -7.34
CA ASP A 24 -4.57 -3.22 -6.83
C ASP A 24 -5.07 -2.10 -7.74
N MET A 25 -4.18 -1.20 -8.15
CA MET A 25 -4.50 -0.10 -9.06
C MET A 25 -4.98 -0.61 -10.43
N LEU A 26 -4.26 -1.56 -11.01
CA LEU A 26 -4.61 -2.15 -12.30
C LEU A 26 -5.95 -2.90 -12.22
N PHE A 27 -6.21 -3.60 -11.12
CA PHE A 27 -7.47 -4.30 -10.90
C PHE A 27 -8.67 -3.33 -10.83
N VAL A 28 -8.54 -2.23 -10.09
CA VAL A 28 -9.56 -1.17 -10.03
C VAL A 28 -9.79 -0.55 -11.40
N LEU A 29 -8.70 -0.17 -12.08
CA LEU A 29 -8.77 0.46 -13.40
C LEU A 29 -9.42 -0.46 -14.42
N ALA A 30 -9.07 -1.75 -14.46
CA ALA A 30 -9.68 -2.75 -15.31
C ALA A 30 -11.19 -2.86 -15.09
N ASN A 31 -11.63 -2.99 -13.84
CA ASN A 31 -13.04 -3.09 -13.51
C ASN A 31 -13.80 -1.79 -13.85
N ALA A 32 -13.19 -0.62 -13.63
CA ALA A 32 -13.80 0.66 -13.96
C ALA A 32 -13.93 0.89 -15.47
N LEU A 33 -12.97 0.44 -16.27
CA LEU A 33 -13.00 0.56 -17.74
C LEU A 33 -13.99 -0.42 -18.39
N THR A 34 -14.11 -1.63 -17.84
CA THR A 34 -14.98 -2.68 -18.43
C THR A 34 -16.40 -2.67 -17.89
N GLY A 35 -16.59 -2.39 -16.60
CA GLY A 35 -17.88 -2.42 -15.92
C GLY A 35 -18.36 -1.06 -15.40
N GLY A 36 -17.65 0.02 -15.78
CA GLY A 36 -17.96 1.39 -15.39
C GLY A 36 -17.61 1.72 -13.93
N ARG A 37 -17.90 2.96 -13.54
CA ARG A 37 -17.56 3.50 -12.19
C ARG A 37 -18.02 2.60 -11.04
N ARG A 38 -19.21 2.01 -11.15
CA ARG A 38 -19.75 1.14 -10.08
C ARG A 38 -18.90 -0.11 -9.88
N ALA A 39 -18.43 -0.74 -10.93
CA ALA A 39 -17.56 -1.90 -10.86
C ALA A 39 -16.17 -1.54 -10.29
N GLY A 40 -15.60 -0.41 -10.70
CA GLY A 40 -14.36 0.13 -10.15
C GLY A 40 -14.47 0.44 -8.65
N LEU A 41 -15.56 1.07 -8.21
CA LEU A 41 -15.80 1.34 -6.79
C LEU A 41 -16.04 0.06 -5.98
N ALA A 42 -16.71 -0.94 -6.55
CA ALA A 42 -16.86 -2.24 -5.88
C ALA A 42 -15.50 -2.96 -5.73
N ALA A 43 -14.64 -2.89 -6.76
CA ALA A 43 -13.27 -3.39 -6.68
C ALA A 43 -12.47 -2.64 -5.60
N THR A 44 -12.58 -1.31 -5.54
CA THR A 44 -11.94 -0.48 -4.50
C THR A 44 -12.41 -0.89 -3.10
N ALA A 45 -13.72 -1.06 -2.88
CA ALA A 45 -14.26 -1.50 -1.60
C ALA A 45 -13.71 -2.88 -1.20
N GLY A 46 -13.52 -3.78 -2.15
CA GLY A 46 -12.88 -5.08 -1.92
C GLY A 46 -11.41 -4.91 -1.47
N ILE A 47 -10.65 -4.08 -2.16
CA ILE A 47 -9.26 -3.77 -1.80
C ILE A 47 -9.17 -3.14 -0.40
N MET A 48 -10.10 -2.23 -0.06
CA MET A 48 -10.17 -1.64 1.28
C MET A 48 -10.41 -2.70 2.36
N ALA A 49 -11.28 -3.68 2.11
CA ALA A 49 -11.49 -4.81 3.02
C ALA A 49 -10.22 -5.65 3.19
N GLY A 50 -9.48 -5.91 2.10
CA GLY A 50 -8.17 -6.56 2.14
C GLY A 50 -7.13 -5.76 2.93
N GLY A 51 -7.08 -4.44 2.74
CA GLY A 51 -6.20 -3.53 3.48
C GLY A 51 -6.49 -3.49 4.97
N ALA A 52 -7.78 -3.51 5.35
CA ALA A 52 -8.19 -3.62 6.75
C ALA A 52 -7.73 -4.95 7.37
N ALA A 53 -7.88 -6.07 6.66
CA ALA A 53 -7.39 -7.36 7.11
C ALA A 53 -5.86 -7.37 7.28
N HIS A 54 -5.13 -6.77 6.35
CA HIS A 54 -3.68 -6.59 6.47
C HIS A 54 -3.29 -5.78 7.71
N THR A 55 -4.04 -4.73 8.07
CA THR A 55 -3.81 -3.96 9.29
C THR A 55 -3.94 -4.85 10.54
N VAL A 56 -4.96 -5.71 10.58
CA VAL A 56 -5.14 -6.67 11.67
C VAL A 56 -3.93 -7.63 11.76
N PHE A 57 -3.49 -8.18 10.63
CA PHE A 57 -2.30 -9.05 10.59
C PHE A 57 -1.04 -8.32 11.05
N GLY A 58 -0.86 -7.05 10.65
CA GLY A 58 0.25 -6.22 11.10
C GLY A 58 0.23 -5.96 12.61
N ALA A 59 -0.95 -5.65 13.17
CA ALA A 59 -1.10 -5.44 14.61
C ALA A 59 -0.83 -6.70 15.43
N ILE A 60 -1.32 -7.85 14.97
CA ILE A 60 -1.04 -9.15 15.60
C ILE A 60 0.46 -9.44 15.51
N GLY A 61 1.08 -9.27 14.35
CA GLY A 61 2.50 -9.49 14.15
C GLY A 61 3.35 -8.64 15.09
N VAL A 62 3.06 -7.34 15.20
CA VAL A 62 3.79 -6.43 16.11
C VAL A 62 3.53 -6.79 17.58
N SER A 63 2.31 -7.17 17.94
CA SER A 63 2.02 -7.62 19.31
C SER A 63 2.79 -8.89 19.67
N LEU A 64 2.94 -9.84 18.75
CA LEU A 64 3.76 -11.03 18.95
C LEU A 64 5.25 -10.70 19.08
N MET A 65 5.74 -9.69 18.36
CA MET A 65 7.15 -9.25 18.49
C MET A 65 7.51 -8.81 19.91
N SER A 66 6.54 -8.28 20.68
CA SER A 66 6.77 -7.89 22.07
C SER A 66 7.10 -9.07 23.01
N THR A 67 6.79 -10.29 22.62
CA THR A 67 7.09 -11.53 23.35
C THR A 67 8.37 -12.24 22.88
N MET A 68 9.00 -11.71 21.81
CA MET A 68 10.20 -12.30 21.22
C MET A 68 11.48 -11.78 21.88
N PRO A 69 12.59 -12.55 21.84
CA PRO A 69 13.89 -12.07 22.27
C PRO A 69 14.31 -10.81 21.48
N PRO A 70 14.96 -9.81 22.14
CA PRO A 70 15.36 -8.56 21.48
C PRO A 70 16.19 -8.75 20.22
N GLN A 71 17.01 -9.80 20.14
CA GLN A 71 17.83 -10.11 18.97
C GLN A 71 16.97 -10.52 17.76
N VAL A 72 15.89 -11.27 18.01
CA VAL A 72 14.93 -11.67 16.95
C VAL A 72 14.20 -10.44 16.43
N VAL A 73 13.72 -9.57 17.32
CA VAL A 73 13.07 -8.31 16.95
C VAL A 73 14.00 -7.42 16.14
N ALA A 74 15.23 -7.23 16.58
CA ALA A 74 16.25 -6.46 15.85
C ALA A 74 16.48 -7.04 14.45
N THR A 75 16.62 -8.35 14.32
CA THR A 75 16.81 -9.03 13.04
C THR A 75 15.63 -8.77 12.11
N LEU A 76 14.38 -8.85 12.60
CA LEU A 76 13.18 -8.57 11.80
C LEU A 76 13.11 -7.11 11.36
N LEU A 77 13.48 -6.16 12.22
CA LEU A 77 13.51 -4.73 11.88
C LEU A 77 14.57 -4.43 10.81
N TYR A 78 15.78 -4.99 10.94
CA TYR A 78 16.82 -4.83 9.93
C TYR A 78 16.46 -5.51 8.60
N ALA A 79 15.85 -6.68 8.64
CA ALA A 79 15.33 -7.34 7.44
C ALA A 79 14.25 -6.49 6.74
N GLY A 80 13.35 -5.89 7.52
CA GLY A 80 12.35 -4.94 7.02
C GLY A 80 12.99 -3.68 6.40
N ALA A 81 14.00 -3.11 7.06
CA ALA A 81 14.75 -1.96 6.53
C ALA A 81 15.49 -2.31 5.22
N ALA A 82 16.19 -3.45 5.18
CA ALA A 82 16.86 -3.94 3.98
C ALA A 82 15.88 -4.13 2.82
N TYR A 83 14.69 -4.64 3.13
CA TYR A 83 13.65 -4.82 2.12
C TYR A 83 13.07 -3.48 1.63
N MET A 84 12.81 -2.50 2.52
CA MET A 84 12.42 -1.15 2.11
C MET A 84 13.48 -0.51 1.22
N MET A 85 14.75 -0.70 1.52
CA MET A 85 15.87 -0.27 0.69
C MET A 85 15.80 -0.90 -0.70
N TRP A 86 15.57 -2.22 -0.77
CA TRP A 86 15.44 -2.94 -2.04
C TRP A 86 14.25 -2.45 -2.88
N ILE A 87 13.06 -2.26 -2.27
CA ILE A 87 11.90 -1.65 -2.97
C ILE A 87 12.27 -0.27 -3.48
N GLY A 88 12.82 0.58 -2.62
CA GLY A 88 13.20 1.93 -2.96
C GLY A 88 14.14 1.97 -4.18
N MET A 89 15.19 1.15 -4.17
CA MET A 89 16.12 1.03 -5.31
C MET A 89 15.45 0.49 -6.57
N THR A 90 14.55 -0.48 -6.43
CA THR A 90 13.79 -1.03 -7.57
C THR A 90 12.92 0.04 -8.22
N LEU A 91 12.22 0.86 -7.42
CA LEU A 91 11.39 1.96 -7.92
C LEU A 91 12.21 3.09 -8.54
N LEU A 92 13.45 3.31 -8.08
CA LEU A 92 14.35 4.29 -8.69
C LEU A 92 14.90 3.82 -10.04
N ARG A 93 15.19 2.52 -10.19
CA ARG A 93 15.86 1.95 -11.37
C ARG A 93 14.89 1.57 -12.47
N ASN A 94 13.71 1.06 -12.13
CA ASN A 94 12.77 0.53 -13.11
C ASN A 94 11.72 1.58 -13.47
N SER A 95 11.49 1.77 -14.77
CA SER A 95 10.28 2.44 -15.24
C SER A 95 9.07 1.54 -14.95
N ILE A 96 8.05 2.10 -14.32
CA ILE A 96 6.80 1.38 -14.07
C ILE A 96 6.09 1.21 -15.42
N ALA A 97 6.11 -0.02 -15.95
CA ALA A 97 5.32 -0.36 -17.13
C ALA A 97 3.89 -0.73 -16.70
N ILE A 98 2.92 -0.11 -17.32
CA ILE A 98 1.50 -0.46 -17.15
C ILE A 98 1.11 -1.29 -18.37
N GLU A 99 0.95 -2.59 -18.17
CA GLU A 99 0.42 -3.46 -19.20
C GLU A 99 -1.03 -3.08 -19.53
N THR A 100 -1.36 -3.09 -20.81
CA THR A 100 -2.70 -2.76 -21.28
C THR A 100 -3.69 -3.86 -20.90
N VAL A 101 -4.78 -3.47 -20.26
CA VAL A 101 -5.87 -4.39 -19.92
C VAL A 101 -6.78 -4.53 -21.14
N GLU A 102 -6.50 -5.52 -21.98
CA GLU A 102 -7.34 -5.85 -23.15
C GLU A 102 -8.27 -7.04 -22.83
N GLY A 103 -9.50 -6.98 -23.34
CA GLY A 103 -10.41 -8.14 -23.39
C GLY A 103 -11.17 -8.49 -22.10
N ALA A 104 -11.09 -7.72 -21.04
CA ALA A 104 -11.83 -8.01 -19.81
C ALA A 104 -13.34 -7.69 -19.97
N ARG A 105 -14.21 -8.67 -19.67
CA ARG A 105 -15.67 -8.49 -19.63
C ARG A 105 -16.12 -7.84 -18.31
N ALA A 106 -17.22 -7.05 -18.37
CA ALA A 106 -17.86 -6.52 -17.17
C ALA A 106 -18.27 -7.64 -16.21
N ARG A 107 -17.95 -7.46 -14.92
CA ARG A 107 -18.22 -8.45 -13.85
C ARG A 107 -19.32 -7.95 -12.93
N PRO A 108 -20.14 -8.83 -12.34
CA PRO A 108 -21.07 -8.44 -11.28
C PRO A 108 -20.33 -7.74 -10.12
N LEU A 109 -20.94 -6.73 -9.51
CA LEU A 109 -20.30 -5.93 -8.45
C LEU A 109 -19.79 -6.78 -7.27
N ARG A 110 -20.54 -7.81 -6.87
CA ARG A 110 -20.13 -8.77 -5.82
C ARG A 110 -18.86 -9.52 -6.19
N VAL A 111 -18.69 -9.86 -7.46
CA VAL A 111 -17.49 -10.52 -7.97
C VAL A 111 -16.31 -9.56 -7.97
N ALA A 112 -16.51 -8.31 -8.44
CA ALA A 112 -15.49 -7.28 -8.40
C ALA A 112 -15.02 -6.99 -6.97
N PHE A 113 -15.92 -6.91 -5.99
CA PHE A 113 -15.59 -6.76 -4.58
C PHE A 113 -14.75 -7.95 -4.05
N ARG A 114 -15.25 -9.18 -4.21
CA ARG A 114 -14.55 -10.38 -3.69
C ARG A 114 -13.16 -10.54 -4.30
N GLN A 115 -13.05 -10.34 -5.61
CA GLN A 115 -11.77 -10.41 -6.29
C GLN A 115 -10.85 -9.25 -5.91
N GLY A 116 -11.39 -8.04 -5.66
CA GLY A 116 -10.61 -6.92 -5.13
C GLY A 116 -10.01 -7.23 -3.76
N ALA A 117 -10.82 -7.80 -2.84
CA ALA A 117 -10.32 -8.25 -1.54
C ALA A 117 -9.22 -9.31 -1.69
N LEU A 118 -9.43 -10.30 -2.54
CA LEU A 118 -8.46 -11.35 -2.80
C LEU A 118 -7.19 -10.80 -3.47
N THR A 119 -7.33 -9.88 -4.43
CA THR A 119 -6.18 -9.22 -5.08
C THR A 119 -5.31 -8.49 -4.05
N CYS A 120 -5.92 -7.73 -3.13
CA CYS A 120 -5.19 -7.07 -2.07
C CYS A 120 -4.55 -8.07 -1.10
N LEU A 121 -5.31 -9.08 -0.66
CA LEU A 121 -4.79 -10.11 0.26
C LEU A 121 -3.65 -10.94 -0.32
N LEU A 122 -3.61 -11.14 -1.63
CA LEU A 122 -2.53 -11.87 -2.31
C LEU A 122 -1.45 -10.94 -2.86
N ASN A 123 -1.57 -9.62 -2.65
CA ASN A 123 -0.62 -8.64 -3.17
C ASN A 123 0.68 -8.67 -2.36
N PRO A 124 1.80 -9.15 -2.92
CA PRO A 124 3.06 -9.21 -2.20
C PRO A 124 3.55 -7.83 -1.74
N LYS A 125 3.24 -6.77 -2.50
CA LYS A 125 3.56 -5.39 -2.13
C LYS A 125 2.90 -4.98 -0.81
N ALA A 126 1.64 -5.38 -0.58
CA ALA A 126 0.91 -5.10 0.66
C ALA A 126 1.51 -5.86 1.86
N TYR A 127 1.79 -7.15 1.69
CA TYR A 127 2.43 -7.95 2.75
C TYR A 127 3.74 -7.36 3.22
N ILE A 128 4.56 -6.99 2.26
CA ILE A 128 5.90 -6.52 2.55
C ILE A 128 5.86 -5.13 3.17
N PHE A 129 4.94 -4.27 2.72
CA PHE A 129 4.70 -2.99 3.38
C PHE A 129 4.32 -3.19 4.85
N ILE A 130 3.42 -4.13 5.15
CA ILE A 130 3.00 -4.42 6.51
C ILE A 130 4.16 -4.96 7.36
N LEU A 131 4.88 -5.95 6.85
CA LEU A 131 6.00 -6.55 7.60
C LEU A 131 7.16 -5.57 7.83
N ALA A 132 7.44 -4.70 6.85
CA ALA A 132 8.55 -3.75 6.94
C ALA A 132 8.19 -2.47 7.70
N VAL A 133 6.97 -1.95 7.54
CA VAL A 133 6.59 -0.62 8.01
C VAL A 133 5.89 -0.68 9.36
N TYR A 134 4.92 -1.57 9.56
CA TYR A 134 4.12 -1.58 10.79
C TYR A 134 4.94 -1.69 12.07
N PRO A 135 5.97 -2.54 12.18
CA PRO A 135 6.79 -2.62 13.39
C PRO A 135 7.53 -1.32 13.74
N GLN A 136 7.71 -0.43 12.78
CA GLN A 136 8.39 0.85 12.99
C GLN A 136 7.45 1.95 13.46
N PHE A 137 6.15 1.79 13.23
CA PHE A 137 5.12 2.80 13.47
C PHE A 137 4.17 2.44 14.61
N LEU A 138 3.94 1.16 14.87
CA LEU A 138 3.18 0.66 16.01
C LEU A 138 4.12 0.51 17.21
N LEU A 139 4.26 1.57 18.00
CA LEU A 139 5.22 1.63 19.10
C LEU A 139 4.49 1.67 20.44
N PRO A 140 4.86 0.79 21.42
CA PRO A 140 4.27 0.81 22.77
C PRO A 140 4.39 2.16 23.48
N ALA A 141 5.42 2.95 23.13
CA ALA A 141 5.62 4.30 23.65
C ALA A 141 4.46 5.28 23.36
N TYR A 142 3.62 4.99 22.36
CA TYR A 142 2.45 5.81 22.01
C TYR A 142 1.13 5.23 22.52
N GLY A 143 1.18 4.24 23.41
CA GLY A 143 0.00 3.60 23.98
C GLY A 143 -0.33 2.23 23.37
N PRO A 144 -1.56 1.71 23.60
CA PRO A 144 -1.94 0.37 23.16
C PRO A 144 -1.82 0.17 21.64
N ILE A 145 -1.18 -0.92 21.24
CA ILE A 145 -0.93 -1.26 19.82
C ILE A 145 -2.24 -1.34 19.02
N TYR A 146 -3.30 -1.94 19.59
CA TYR A 146 -4.58 -2.06 18.91
C TYR A 146 -5.22 -0.69 18.60
N GLY A 147 -5.11 0.29 19.49
CA GLY A 147 -5.62 1.65 19.26
C GLY A 147 -4.88 2.34 18.11
N GLN A 148 -3.54 2.22 18.09
CA GLN A 148 -2.72 2.72 16.99
C GLN A 148 -3.05 2.01 15.66
N ALA A 149 -3.23 0.68 15.68
CA ALA A 149 -3.58 -0.11 14.52
C ALA A 149 -4.94 0.30 13.93
N VAL A 150 -5.93 0.59 14.77
CA VAL A 150 -7.24 1.11 14.30
C VAL A 150 -7.05 2.43 13.55
N ILE A 151 -6.28 3.37 14.11
CA ILE A 151 -6.01 4.66 13.46
C ILE A 151 -5.29 4.44 12.12
N MET A 152 -4.24 3.63 12.10
CA MET A 152 -3.49 3.32 10.87
C MET A 152 -4.37 2.58 9.85
N GLY A 153 -5.26 1.69 10.30
CA GLY A 153 -6.23 1.00 9.46
C GLY A 153 -7.23 1.96 8.81
N VAL A 154 -7.75 2.90 9.58
CA VAL A 154 -8.63 3.96 9.05
C VAL A 154 -7.89 4.81 8.03
N MET A 155 -6.64 5.23 8.33
CA MET A 155 -5.80 5.97 7.38
C MET A 155 -5.58 5.17 6.09
N THR A 156 -5.33 3.87 6.19
CA THR A 156 -5.14 2.97 5.03
C THR A 156 -6.40 2.91 4.17
N VAL A 157 -7.55 2.66 4.79
CA VAL A 157 -8.85 2.58 4.10
C VAL A 157 -9.21 3.90 3.42
N LEU A 158 -9.02 5.03 4.11
CA LEU A 158 -9.28 6.36 3.54
C LEU A 158 -8.33 6.70 2.40
N MET A 159 -7.05 6.36 2.52
CA MET A 159 -6.07 6.56 1.46
C MET A 159 -6.38 5.70 0.23
N GLN A 160 -6.74 4.44 0.42
CA GLN A 160 -7.18 3.55 -0.67
C GLN A 160 -8.44 4.09 -1.34
N LEU A 161 -9.41 4.58 -0.56
CA LEU A 161 -10.62 5.20 -1.11
C LEU A 161 -10.27 6.45 -1.94
N ALA A 162 -9.44 7.33 -1.43
CA ALA A 162 -9.04 8.55 -2.12
C ALA A 162 -8.34 8.24 -3.45
N VAL A 163 -7.33 7.38 -3.43
CA VAL A 163 -6.52 7.07 -4.62
C VAL A 163 -7.28 6.15 -5.58
N TYR A 164 -7.71 4.98 -5.11
CA TYR A 164 -8.33 3.99 -5.99
C TYR A 164 -9.78 4.33 -6.33
N GLY A 165 -10.54 4.92 -5.39
CA GLY A 165 -11.87 5.45 -5.65
C GLY A 165 -11.83 6.61 -6.67
N GLY A 166 -10.88 7.51 -6.50
CA GLY A 166 -10.61 8.59 -7.48
C GLY A 166 -10.30 8.03 -8.88
N LEU A 167 -9.43 7.00 -8.95
CA LEU A 167 -9.13 6.30 -10.21
C LEU A 167 -10.36 5.63 -10.81
N ALA A 168 -11.21 4.99 -9.99
CA ALA A 168 -12.43 4.34 -10.46
C ALA A 168 -13.43 5.35 -11.09
N VAL A 169 -13.54 6.54 -10.49
CA VAL A 169 -14.41 7.61 -11.00
C VAL A 169 -13.85 8.24 -12.27
N ALA A 170 -12.52 8.44 -12.32
CA ALA A 170 -11.83 9.09 -13.43
C ALA A 170 -11.18 8.11 -14.42
N ALA A 171 -11.66 6.86 -14.49
CA ALA A 171 -10.97 5.75 -15.16
C ALA A 171 -10.46 6.05 -16.57
N GLY A 172 -11.27 6.67 -17.44
CA GLY A 172 -10.86 7.00 -18.79
C GLY A 172 -9.69 8.00 -18.84
N ARG A 173 -9.74 9.06 -18.01
CA ARG A 173 -8.67 10.07 -17.92
C ARG A 173 -7.43 9.50 -17.22
N ALA A 174 -7.64 8.72 -16.16
CA ALA A 174 -6.57 8.09 -15.42
C ALA A 174 -5.77 7.11 -16.28
N ARG A 175 -6.45 6.28 -17.09
CA ARG A 175 -5.78 5.40 -18.05
C ARG A 175 -4.92 6.19 -19.02
N ASN A 176 -5.49 7.24 -19.63
CA ASN A 176 -4.75 8.06 -20.58
C ASN A 176 -3.52 8.69 -19.92
N LEU A 177 -3.65 9.24 -18.70
CA LEU A 177 -2.52 9.83 -17.98
C LEU A 177 -1.42 8.80 -17.72
N LEU A 178 -1.78 7.63 -17.19
CA LEU A 178 -0.83 6.60 -16.81
C LEU A 178 -0.12 5.96 -18.02
N VAL A 179 -0.83 5.75 -19.12
CA VAL A 179 -0.28 5.11 -20.33
C VAL A 179 0.45 6.12 -21.21
N SER A 180 -0.11 7.33 -21.40
CA SER A 180 0.44 8.32 -22.34
C SER A 180 1.57 9.17 -21.75
N HIS A 181 1.78 9.15 -20.43
CA HIS A 181 2.78 9.96 -19.75
C HIS A 181 3.74 9.08 -18.89
N PRO A 182 4.55 8.22 -19.49
CA PRO A 182 5.45 7.31 -18.75
C PRO A 182 6.47 8.08 -17.90
N ARG A 183 6.79 9.33 -18.26
CA ARG A 183 7.65 10.21 -17.44
C ARG A 183 7.01 10.55 -16.09
N ILE A 184 5.70 10.86 -16.06
CA ILE A 184 4.96 11.19 -14.83
C ILE A 184 4.90 9.95 -13.93
N THR A 185 4.55 8.80 -14.49
CA THR A 185 4.51 7.52 -13.77
C THR A 185 5.88 7.16 -13.21
N GLY A 186 6.95 7.38 -13.99
CA GLY A 186 8.33 7.20 -13.54
C GLY A 186 8.74 8.16 -12.41
N LEU A 187 8.33 9.43 -12.47
CA LEU A 187 8.61 10.39 -11.39
C LEU A 187 7.90 10.02 -10.08
N ILE A 188 6.64 9.59 -10.15
CA ILE A 188 5.89 9.08 -8.99
C ILE A 188 6.63 7.90 -8.36
N GLY A 189 7.06 6.94 -9.18
CA GLY A 189 7.81 5.78 -8.70
C GLY A 189 9.14 6.15 -8.05
N ARG A 190 9.90 7.06 -8.68
CA ARG A 190 11.19 7.53 -8.12
C ARG A 190 11.00 8.30 -6.81
N GLY A 191 9.98 9.17 -6.71
CA GLY A 191 9.67 9.89 -5.47
C GLY A 191 9.33 8.93 -4.31
N ALA A 192 8.47 7.94 -4.58
CA ALA A 192 8.16 6.89 -3.61
C ALA A 192 9.42 6.08 -3.25
N GLY A 193 10.23 5.70 -4.24
CA GLY A 193 11.49 4.98 -4.03
C GLY A 193 12.47 5.72 -3.13
N ALA A 194 12.68 7.01 -3.37
CA ALA A 194 13.53 7.85 -2.53
C ALA A 194 13.03 7.90 -1.08
N LEU A 195 11.72 8.04 -0.88
CA LEU A 195 11.10 8.04 0.45
C LEU A 195 11.35 6.71 1.19
N PHE A 196 11.17 5.57 0.53
CA PHE A 196 11.45 4.26 1.12
C PHE A 196 12.92 4.10 1.54
N ILE A 197 13.86 4.60 0.73
CA ILE A 197 15.29 4.58 1.06
C ILE A 197 15.57 5.43 2.30
N VAL A 198 15.04 6.65 2.38
CA VAL A 198 15.23 7.53 3.53
C VAL A 198 14.74 6.86 4.82
N VAL A 199 13.55 6.23 4.79
CA VAL A 199 13.03 5.55 5.98
C VAL A 199 13.82 4.29 6.30
N ALA A 200 14.26 3.54 5.32
CA ALA A 200 15.12 2.36 5.53
C ALA A 200 16.44 2.73 6.23
N VAL A 201 17.10 3.79 5.76
CA VAL A 201 18.33 4.32 6.39
C VAL A 201 18.04 4.81 7.82
N ALA A 202 16.99 5.59 8.01
CA ALA A 202 16.61 6.08 9.33
C ALA A 202 16.29 4.94 10.32
N THR A 203 15.79 3.80 9.84
CA THR A 203 15.54 2.60 10.66
C THR A 203 16.83 1.88 11.02
N ALA A 204 17.75 1.75 10.07
CA ALA A 204 19.03 1.07 10.30
C ALA A 204 19.97 1.83 11.23
N LEU A 205 19.75 3.15 11.41
CA LEU A 205 20.53 4.02 12.31
C LEU A 205 19.96 4.14 13.73
N ARG A 206 18.83 3.47 14.04
CA ARG A 206 18.22 3.43 15.37
C ARG A 206 18.73 2.23 16.17
#